data_8920ee5b10723b4cbd587b07035281ca
#
_entry.id   8920ee5b10723b4cbd587b07035281ca
#
_cell.length_a   1.000
_cell.length_b   1.000
_cell.length_c   1.000
_cell.angle_alpha   90.00
_cell.angle_beta   90.00
_cell.angle_gamma   90.00
#
_symmetry.space_group_name_H-M   'P 1'
#
loop_
_entity.id
_entity.type
_entity.pdbx_description
1 polymer ?
#
loop_
_entity_poly.entity_id
_entity_poly.type
_entity_poly.pdbx_seq_one_letter_code
_entity_poly.pdbx_strand_id
1 'polypeptide(L)'
;MFKNIIWISCSMLFAGCNFSNSNSDNSQTTALKLGNIQNCNQYSGVPKNWLKDKHAGMVWIAAGSFKLGSDLAYPDEINFGKKQRSVQGFWIDQTEVTIAQFKRFIDSTQYITDAEKQKEAAVFDPDIEHPQQWWQLKSGYTWKTPYGKTGPLPKPAEPVRYVTKNDAEHYAVWLNHTLPSELEWEYAAKANALHDVALHDEPKNAVHRPIANYWQGEFPFENLNQDQFKDVAPVGCFPANHFKLYDMIGNVWEWTTSSYNGPHDQHMGDYQHLRHQKIQAQTFVIKGGSFLCANNYCARFRASSRHPQELDLATSHVGFRTVSKE
;
A
#
# COMPACT_ATOMS: atom_id res chain seq x y z
N MET A 1 -74.22 53.12 -36.37
CA MET A 1 -73.36 53.72 -35.35
C MET A 1 -72.10 52.94 -35.36
N PHE A 2 -71.08 53.39 -36.09
CA PHE A 2 -69.74 52.77 -36.16
C PHE A 2 -68.76 53.66 -35.41
N LYS A 3 -67.99 53.05 -34.42
CA LYS A 3 -66.89 53.69 -33.77
C LYS A 3 -65.59 53.15 -34.36
N ASN A 4 -64.83 54.08 -34.94
CA ASN A 4 -63.48 53.87 -35.43
C ASN A 4 -62.50 53.62 -34.26
N ILE A 5 -61.71 52.60 -34.35
CA ILE A 5 -60.58 52.36 -33.46
C ILE A 5 -59.29 52.56 -34.27
N ILE A 6 -58.50 53.55 -33.83
CA ILE A 6 -57.22 53.92 -34.41
C ILE A 6 -56.14 53.02 -33.80
N TRP A 7 -55.37 52.33 -34.65
CA TRP A 7 -54.20 51.59 -34.22
C TRP A 7 -52.95 52.50 -34.25
N ILE A 8 -52.34 52.69 -33.12
CA ILE A 8 -51.03 53.35 -33.00
C ILE A 8 -49.94 52.25 -33.00
N SER A 9 -49.11 52.26 -34.05
CA SER A 9 -47.98 51.38 -34.18
C SER A 9 -46.80 51.94 -33.38
N CYS A 10 -46.38 51.24 -32.33
CA CYS A 10 -45.18 51.59 -31.55
C CYS A 10 -44.02 50.71 -32.01
N SER A 11 -43.11 51.28 -32.78
CA SER A 11 -41.87 50.61 -33.21
C SER A 11 -40.87 50.61 -32.08
N MET A 12 -40.64 49.45 -31.45
CA MET A 12 -39.51 49.28 -30.51
C MET A 12 -38.23 48.87 -31.25
N LEU A 13 -37.27 49.75 -31.17
CA LEU A 13 -35.87 49.47 -31.55
C LEU A 13 -35.25 48.53 -30.47
N PHE A 14 -34.93 47.32 -30.90
CA PHE A 14 -34.11 46.38 -30.07
C PHE A 14 -32.63 46.68 -30.31
N ALA A 15 -31.97 47.31 -29.33
CA ALA A 15 -30.54 47.38 -29.24
C ALA A 15 -30.01 46.00 -28.75
N GLY A 16 -29.37 45.26 -29.63
CA GLY A 16 -28.74 44.00 -29.30
C GLY A 16 -27.45 44.23 -28.48
N CYS A 17 -27.51 43.91 -27.19
CA CYS A 17 -26.32 43.73 -26.39
C CYS A 17 -25.73 42.35 -26.65
N ASN A 18 -24.61 42.28 -27.36
CA ASN A 18 -23.78 41.09 -27.42
C ASN A 18 -23.13 40.83 -26.07
N PHE A 19 -23.69 39.93 -25.28
CA PHE A 19 -22.99 39.33 -24.15
C PHE A 19 -22.04 38.27 -24.68
N SER A 20 -20.77 38.62 -24.78
CA SER A 20 -19.68 37.63 -24.93
C SER A 20 -19.59 36.84 -23.62
N ASN A 21 -20.17 35.66 -23.59
CA ASN A 21 -19.95 34.70 -22.51
C ASN A 21 -18.52 34.15 -22.66
N SER A 22 -17.56 34.79 -22.04
CA SER A 22 -16.26 34.20 -21.76
C SER A 22 -16.45 33.23 -20.60
N ASN A 23 -16.87 32.00 -20.91
CA ASN A 23 -16.70 30.87 -20.00
C ASN A 23 -15.20 30.63 -19.87
N SER A 24 -14.58 31.29 -18.91
CA SER A 24 -13.29 30.83 -18.38
C SER A 24 -13.58 29.52 -17.65
N ASP A 25 -13.33 28.41 -18.36
CA ASP A 25 -13.20 27.09 -17.74
C ASP A 25 -12.04 27.12 -16.74
N ASN A 26 -12.34 27.65 -15.55
CA ASN A 26 -11.48 27.57 -14.38
C ASN A 26 -11.75 26.21 -13.71
N SER A 27 -11.63 25.11 -14.45
CA SER A 27 -11.52 23.77 -13.85
C SER A 27 -10.14 23.67 -13.19
N GLN A 28 -10.00 24.31 -12.04
CA GLN A 28 -9.03 23.84 -11.05
C GLN A 28 -9.46 22.41 -10.71
N THR A 29 -8.90 21.43 -11.43
CA THR A 29 -8.98 20.04 -11.01
C THR A 29 -8.27 19.96 -9.66
N THR A 30 -9.03 20.10 -8.59
CA THR A 30 -8.58 19.82 -7.23
C THR A 30 -7.97 18.43 -7.26
N ALA A 31 -6.70 18.34 -6.85
CA ALA A 31 -6.03 17.04 -6.78
C ALA A 31 -6.89 16.09 -5.93
N LEU A 32 -7.13 14.88 -6.43
CA LEU A 32 -7.92 13.86 -5.75
C LEU A 32 -7.28 13.59 -4.38
N LYS A 33 -8.02 13.84 -3.32
CA LYS A 33 -7.54 13.65 -1.95
C LYS A 33 -7.85 12.22 -1.51
N LEU A 34 -6.84 11.35 -1.46
CA LEU A 34 -6.95 10.00 -0.92
C LEU A 34 -7.41 10.02 0.55
N GLY A 35 -7.63 8.86 1.16
CA GLY A 35 -8.01 8.70 2.57
C GLY A 35 -9.46 8.29 2.80
N ASN A 36 -10.17 7.96 1.74
CA ASN A 36 -11.50 7.36 1.80
C ASN A 36 -11.82 6.54 0.55
N ILE A 37 -12.78 5.62 0.67
CA ILE A 37 -13.13 4.65 -0.38
C ILE A 37 -13.67 5.30 -1.65
N GLN A 38 -14.37 6.42 -1.55
CA GLN A 38 -14.91 7.10 -2.73
C GLN A 38 -13.79 7.65 -3.61
N ASN A 39 -12.78 8.23 -2.98
CA ASN A 39 -11.68 8.87 -3.68
C ASN A 39 -10.68 7.84 -4.22
N CYS A 40 -10.32 6.81 -3.45
CA CYS A 40 -9.37 5.80 -3.90
C CYS A 40 -9.87 5.03 -5.12
N ASN A 41 -11.18 4.76 -5.20
CA ASN A 41 -11.79 4.11 -6.37
C ASN A 41 -11.74 4.98 -7.65
N GLN A 42 -11.52 6.28 -7.52
CA GLN A 42 -11.36 7.21 -8.65
C GLN A 42 -9.88 7.49 -8.96
N TYR A 43 -8.97 6.99 -8.14
CA TYR A 43 -7.55 7.20 -8.33
C TYR A 43 -7.04 6.42 -9.54
N SER A 44 -6.26 7.10 -10.38
CA SER A 44 -5.69 6.49 -11.60
C SER A 44 -4.54 5.51 -11.30
N GLY A 45 -4.09 5.44 -10.06
CA GLY A 45 -2.91 4.68 -9.64
C GLY A 45 -1.58 5.41 -9.90
N VAL A 46 -1.61 6.64 -10.43
CA VAL A 46 -0.38 7.40 -10.73
C VAL A 46 -0.49 8.79 -10.11
N PRO A 47 0.49 9.22 -9.31
CA PRO A 47 0.51 10.57 -8.75
C PRO A 47 0.58 11.65 -9.84
N LYS A 48 0.00 12.83 -9.55
CA LYS A 48 0.11 13.97 -10.44
C LYS A 48 1.59 14.32 -10.68
N ASN A 49 1.97 14.57 -11.92
CA ASN A 49 3.35 14.90 -12.36
C ASN A 49 4.38 13.76 -12.13
N TRP A 50 3.96 12.54 -11.85
CA TRP A 50 4.86 11.41 -11.72
C TRP A 50 5.75 11.24 -12.97
N LEU A 51 7.00 10.89 -12.82
CA LEU A 51 8.07 10.89 -13.83
C LEU A 51 8.48 12.28 -14.37
N LYS A 52 7.82 13.37 -13.95
CA LYS A 52 8.22 14.74 -14.31
C LYS A 52 8.85 15.46 -13.12
N ASP A 53 8.38 15.16 -11.93
CA ASP A 53 8.90 15.63 -10.65
C ASP A 53 9.39 14.40 -9.88
N LYS A 54 10.64 14.41 -9.48
CA LYS A 54 11.29 13.27 -8.82
C LYS A 54 10.64 12.89 -7.48
N HIS A 55 9.92 13.82 -6.86
CA HIS A 55 9.22 13.58 -5.59
C HIS A 55 7.70 13.54 -5.73
N ALA A 56 7.18 13.46 -6.96
CA ALA A 56 5.74 13.35 -7.18
C ALA A 56 5.15 12.09 -6.52
N GLY A 57 4.19 12.29 -5.60
CA GLY A 57 3.59 11.21 -4.82
C GLY A 57 4.40 10.79 -3.58
N MET A 58 5.46 11.51 -3.26
CA MET A 58 6.27 11.27 -2.07
C MET A 58 6.01 12.32 -0.98
N VAL A 59 6.40 11.98 0.25
CA VAL A 59 6.42 12.87 1.41
C VAL A 59 7.83 12.92 1.99
N TRP A 60 8.28 14.12 2.34
CA TRP A 60 9.52 14.28 3.11
C TRP A 60 9.29 13.93 4.57
N ILE A 61 10.09 12.98 5.07
CA ILE A 61 10.16 12.61 6.48
C ILE A 61 11.43 13.23 7.06
N ALA A 62 11.27 14.12 8.02
CA ALA A 62 12.42 14.75 8.67
C ALA A 62 13.21 13.74 9.49
N ALA A 63 14.52 13.99 9.64
CA ALA A 63 15.37 13.19 10.54
C ALA A 63 14.81 13.19 11.96
N GLY A 64 14.95 12.07 12.65
CA GLY A 64 14.45 11.95 14.01
C GLY A 64 14.88 10.66 14.69
N SER A 65 14.37 10.46 15.89
CA SER A 65 14.64 9.25 16.67
C SER A 65 13.34 8.67 17.20
N PHE A 66 13.24 7.35 17.21
CA PHE A 66 12.07 6.64 17.67
C PHE A 66 12.43 5.33 18.37
N LYS A 67 11.49 4.75 19.09
CA LYS A 67 11.62 3.42 19.68
C LYS A 67 11.22 2.38 18.61
N LEU A 68 12.22 1.57 18.18
CA LEU A 68 11.96 0.44 17.28
C LEU A 68 11.18 -0.66 18.01
N GLY A 69 10.27 -1.34 17.31
CA GLY A 69 9.47 -2.42 17.87
C GLY A 69 8.37 -1.94 18.82
N SER A 70 7.68 -2.87 19.46
CA SER A 70 6.61 -2.59 20.43
C SER A 70 6.73 -3.54 21.61
N ASP A 71 6.37 -3.07 22.81
CA ASP A 71 6.30 -3.91 24.01
C ASP A 71 5.01 -4.79 24.03
N LEU A 72 4.04 -4.48 23.15
CA LEU A 72 2.74 -5.11 23.05
C LEU A 72 2.60 -5.87 21.72
N ALA A 73 3.64 -6.61 21.31
CA ALA A 73 3.75 -7.24 20.00
C ALA A 73 4.23 -8.68 20.09
N TYR A 74 4.43 -9.35 18.94
CA TYR A 74 5.02 -10.68 18.93
C TYR A 74 6.48 -10.65 19.39
N PRO A 75 7.03 -11.77 19.91
CA PRO A 75 8.39 -11.81 20.46
C PRO A 75 9.48 -11.29 19.50
N ASP A 76 9.33 -11.52 18.20
CA ASP A 76 10.29 -11.06 17.19
C ASP A 76 10.19 -9.55 16.90
N GLU A 77 9.12 -8.90 17.31
CA GLU A 77 8.86 -7.47 17.16
C GLU A 77 9.25 -6.67 18.42
N ILE A 78 9.42 -7.36 19.56
CA ILE A 78 9.74 -6.70 20.83
C ILE A 78 11.17 -6.19 20.82
N ASN A 79 11.36 -5.00 21.38
CA ASN A 79 12.67 -4.40 21.64
C ASN A 79 12.86 -4.18 23.14
N PHE A 80 13.28 -5.20 23.87
CA PHE A 80 13.45 -5.17 25.32
C PHE A 80 14.44 -4.11 25.79
N GLY A 81 15.44 -3.80 24.99
CA GLY A 81 16.43 -2.78 25.32
C GLY A 81 15.91 -1.35 25.24
N LYS A 82 14.66 -1.14 24.81
CA LYS A 82 14.02 0.18 24.62
C LYS A 82 14.93 1.18 23.89
N LYS A 83 15.88 0.68 23.09
CA LYS A 83 16.87 1.51 22.40
C LYS A 83 16.20 2.38 21.37
N GLN A 84 16.41 3.67 21.50
CA GLN A 84 16.06 4.60 20.43
C GLN A 84 16.94 4.36 19.21
N ARG A 85 16.36 4.50 18.04
CA ARG A 85 17.03 4.45 16.75
C ARG A 85 16.86 5.79 16.06
N SER A 86 17.95 6.27 15.47
CA SER A 86 17.92 7.51 14.68
C SER A 86 17.82 7.20 13.21
N VAL A 87 17.04 8.00 12.51
CA VAL A 87 16.85 7.93 11.07
C VAL A 87 17.19 9.30 10.47
N GLN A 88 17.90 9.32 9.36
CA GLN A 88 18.14 10.53 8.58
C GLN A 88 16.86 10.94 7.83
N GLY A 89 16.78 12.19 7.36
CA GLY A 89 15.65 12.61 6.54
C GLY A 89 15.64 11.91 5.18
N PHE A 90 14.45 11.60 4.68
CA PHE A 90 14.25 10.92 3.40
C PHE A 90 12.87 11.23 2.81
N TRP A 91 12.73 11.07 1.52
CA TRP A 91 11.44 11.02 0.83
C TRP A 91 10.92 9.61 0.80
N ILE A 92 9.62 9.40 0.96
CA ILE A 92 8.97 8.09 0.88
C ILE A 92 7.67 8.20 0.08
N ASP A 93 7.36 7.18 -0.73
CA ASP A 93 6.07 7.11 -1.43
C ASP A 93 4.90 7.17 -0.45
N GLN A 94 3.89 7.99 -0.77
CA GLN A 94 2.69 8.13 0.06
C GLN A 94 1.87 6.84 0.17
N THR A 95 1.93 6.00 -0.86
CA THR A 95 1.20 4.72 -0.96
C THR A 95 2.17 3.62 -1.35
N GLU A 96 1.72 2.38 -1.32
CA GLU A 96 2.40 1.28 -2.02
C GLU A 96 2.50 1.60 -3.52
N VAL A 97 3.48 1.03 -4.19
CA VAL A 97 3.59 1.09 -5.66
C VAL A 97 2.40 0.38 -6.30
N THR A 98 1.73 1.07 -7.21
CA THR A 98 0.51 0.59 -7.85
C THR A 98 0.78 -0.25 -9.10
N ILE A 99 -0.22 -1.01 -9.54
CA ILE A 99 -0.24 -1.69 -10.84
C ILE A 99 0.06 -0.72 -11.99
N ALA A 100 -0.53 0.48 -11.96
CA ALA A 100 -0.31 1.48 -13.01
C ALA A 100 1.15 1.99 -13.07
N GLN A 101 1.77 2.22 -11.91
CA GLN A 101 3.17 2.62 -11.83
C GLN A 101 4.10 1.48 -12.28
N PHE A 102 3.87 0.28 -11.76
CA PHE A 102 4.68 -0.89 -12.12
C PHE A 102 4.56 -1.24 -13.61
N LYS A 103 3.36 -1.11 -14.18
CA LYS A 103 3.16 -1.28 -15.61
C LYS A 103 4.01 -0.30 -16.44
N ARG A 104 4.14 0.96 -16.01
CA ARG A 104 5.01 1.95 -16.70
C ARG A 104 6.48 1.55 -16.68
N PHE A 105 6.95 1.00 -15.55
CA PHE A 105 8.30 0.44 -15.44
C PHE A 105 8.49 -0.70 -16.45
N ILE A 106 7.58 -1.67 -16.48
CA ILE A 106 7.66 -2.80 -17.42
C ILE A 106 7.60 -2.33 -18.88
N ASP A 107 6.67 -1.41 -19.21
CA ASP A 107 6.55 -0.89 -20.58
C ASP A 107 7.83 -0.17 -21.03
N SER A 108 8.52 0.51 -20.12
CA SER A 108 9.74 1.29 -20.41
C SER A 108 11.00 0.43 -20.51
N THR A 109 11.08 -0.65 -19.74
CA THR A 109 12.32 -1.44 -19.56
C THR A 109 12.24 -2.82 -20.20
N GLN A 110 11.04 -3.31 -20.52
CA GLN A 110 10.77 -4.69 -20.95
C GLN A 110 11.25 -5.72 -19.91
N TYR A 111 11.30 -5.31 -18.62
CA TYR A 111 11.69 -6.19 -17.54
C TYR A 111 10.71 -7.37 -17.42
N ILE A 112 11.23 -8.55 -17.19
CA ILE A 112 10.45 -9.78 -16.93
C ILE A 112 10.62 -10.11 -15.45
N THR A 113 9.51 -10.15 -14.69
CA THR A 113 9.55 -10.45 -13.26
C THR A 113 9.95 -11.89 -12.96
N ASP A 114 10.39 -12.13 -11.74
CA ASP A 114 10.81 -13.47 -11.34
C ASP A 114 9.64 -14.48 -11.37
N ALA A 115 8.42 -14.06 -10.96
CA ALA A 115 7.22 -14.90 -11.11
C ALA A 115 6.92 -15.26 -12.58
N GLU A 116 7.16 -14.34 -13.52
CA GLU A 116 7.01 -14.62 -14.96
C GLU A 116 8.09 -15.60 -15.47
N LYS A 117 9.33 -15.47 -14.98
CA LYS A 117 10.46 -16.39 -15.33
C LYS A 117 10.26 -17.78 -14.74
N GLN A 118 9.89 -17.85 -13.46
CA GLN A 118 9.65 -19.09 -12.71
C GLN A 118 8.35 -19.78 -13.14
N LYS A 119 7.39 -19.00 -13.72
CA LYS A 119 6.05 -19.43 -14.14
C LYS A 119 5.16 -19.88 -12.99
N GLU A 120 5.52 -19.55 -11.75
CA GLU A 120 4.78 -19.86 -10.54
C GLU A 120 4.96 -18.77 -9.48
N ALA A 121 4.02 -18.71 -8.54
CA ALA A 121 4.08 -17.85 -7.38
C ALA A 121 3.32 -18.48 -6.21
N ALA A 122 3.62 -18.07 -4.99
CA ALA A 122 2.91 -18.55 -3.80
C ALA A 122 1.55 -17.83 -3.66
N VAL A 123 0.51 -18.63 -3.69
CA VAL A 123 -0.88 -18.20 -3.60
C VAL A 123 -1.51 -18.73 -2.33
N PHE A 124 -2.17 -17.86 -1.58
CA PHE A 124 -3.00 -18.28 -0.45
C PHE A 124 -4.32 -18.84 -0.97
N ASP A 125 -4.67 -20.04 -0.54
CA ASP A 125 -5.88 -20.75 -0.92
C ASP A 125 -6.62 -21.22 0.34
N PRO A 126 -7.67 -20.48 0.79
CA PRO A 126 -8.40 -20.82 2.01
C PRO A 126 -9.29 -22.06 1.85
N ASP A 127 -9.59 -22.50 0.62
CA ASP A 127 -10.47 -23.63 0.35
C ASP A 127 -9.80 -24.98 0.63
N ILE A 128 -8.50 -24.98 1.00
CA ILE A 128 -7.77 -26.17 1.34
C ILE A 128 -7.97 -26.52 2.81
N GLU A 129 -8.41 -27.75 3.06
CA GLU A 129 -8.77 -28.24 4.40
C GLU A 129 -7.61 -28.21 5.41
N HIS A 130 -6.37 -28.39 4.96
CA HIS A 130 -5.19 -28.46 5.82
C HIS A 130 -4.43 -27.14 5.88
N PRO A 131 -4.31 -26.49 7.05
CA PRO A 131 -3.63 -25.18 7.22
C PRO A 131 -2.19 -25.14 6.68
N GLN A 132 -1.45 -26.26 6.77
CA GLN A 132 -0.08 -26.37 6.28
C GLN A 132 0.01 -26.29 4.74
N GLN A 133 -1.12 -26.38 4.05
CA GLN A 133 -1.22 -26.37 2.59
C GLN A 133 -1.95 -25.13 2.05
N TRP A 134 -2.31 -24.17 2.88
CA TRP A 134 -2.96 -22.94 2.41
C TRP A 134 -2.09 -22.12 1.46
N TRP A 135 -0.78 -22.24 1.57
CA TRP A 135 0.16 -21.64 0.64
C TRP A 135 0.62 -22.65 -0.39
N GLN A 136 0.33 -22.39 -1.65
CA GLN A 136 0.67 -23.26 -2.77
C GLN A 136 1.40 -22.50 -3.86
N LEU A 137 2.40 -23.13 -4.45
CA LEU A 137 2.98 -22.65 -5.70
C LEU A 137 2.01 -22.94 -6.85
N LYS A 138 1.48 -21.88 -7.46
CA LYS A 138 0.53 -21.98 -8.57
C LYS A 138 1.04 -21.26 -9.81
N SER A 139 0.87 -21.88 -10.97
CA SER A 139 1.19 -21.25 -12.25
C SER A 139 0.14 -20.23 -12.67
N GLY A 140 0.59 -19.19 -13.40
CA GLY A 140 -0.33 -18.19 -13.99
C GLY A 140 -0.72 -17.05 -13.08
N TYR A 141 -0.08 -16.94 -11.93
CA TYR A 141 -0.19 -15.82 -11.03
C TYR A 141 1.05 -14.94 -11.14
N THR A 142 0.87 -13.70 -11.53
CA THR A 142 1.91 -12.69 -11.70
C THR A 142 1.34 -11.31 -11.35
N TRP A 143 2.14 -10.28 -11.36
CA TRP A 143 1.66 -8.91 -11.21
C TRP A 143 0.59 -8.51 -12.24
N LYS A 144 0.59 -9.11 -13.45
CA LYS A 144 -0.41 -8.86 -14.52
C LYS A 144 -1.71 -9.64 -14.30
N THR A 145 -1.60 -10.80 -13.68
CA THR A 145 -2.70 -11.76 -13.48
C THR A 145 -2.80 -12.15 -12.00
N PRO A 146 -2.97 -11.17 -11.08
CA PRO A 146 -2.94 -11.45 -9.64
C PRO A 146 -4.15 -12.27 -9.16
N TYR A 147 -5.16 -12.44 -9.99
CA TYR A 147 -6.34 -13.25 -9.75
C TYR A 147 -6.35 -14.54 -10.60
N GLY A 148 -5.18 -14.93 -11.14
CA GLY A 148 -5.02 -16.05 -12.04
C GLY A 148 -5.38 -15.72 -13.49
N LYS A 149 -5.04 -16.63 -14.41
CA LYS A 149 -5.20 -16.43 -15.87
C LYS A 149 -6.65 -16.17 -16.33
N THR A 150 -7.61 -16.72 -15.61
CA THR A 150 -9.06 -16.58 -15.91
C THR A 150 -9.76 -15.57 -15.01
N GLY A 151 -9.04 -15.02 -14.04
CA GLY A 151 -9.55 -14.00 -13.13
C GLY A 151 -9.65 -12.61 -13.77
N PRO A 152 -10.23 -11.64 -13.07
CA PRO A 152 -10.30 -10.26 -13.56
C PRO A 152 -8.91 -9.65 -13.71
N LEU A 153 -8.80 -8.63 -14.55
CA LEU A 153 -7.59 -7.81 -14.61
C LEU A 153 -7.48 -6.95 -13.33
N PRO A 154 -6.26 -6.70 -12.83
CA PRO A 154 -6.07 -5.82 -11.68
C PRO A 154 -6.45 -4.38 -12.03
N LYS A 155 -6.98 -3.66 -11.05
CA LYS A 155 -7.27 -2.23 -11.21
C LYS A 155 -5.97 -1.42 -11.18
N PRO A 156 -5.88 -0.31 -11.91
CA PRO A 156 -4.67 0.51 -11.96
C PRO A 156 -4.17 0.99 -10.59
N ALA A 157 -5.08 1.29 -9.67
CA ALA A 157 -4.77 1.78 -8.33
C ALA A 157 -4.60 0.67 -7.26
N GLU A 158 -4.72 -0.61 -7.61
CA GLU A 158 -4.35 -1.68 -6.68
C GLU A 158 -2.83 -1.70 -6.45
N PRO A 159 -2.35 -2.08 -5.26
CA PRO A 159 -0.94 -2.28 -5.03
C PRO A 159 -0.42 -3.42 -5.91
N VAL A 160 0.78 -3.26 -6.46
CA VAL A 160 1.44 -4.36 -7.15
C VAL A 160 1.80 -5.45 -6.17
N ARG A 161 1.56 -6.70 -6.53
CA ARG A 161 1.88 -7.91 -5.76
C ARG A 161 2.39 -9.02 -6.68
N TYR A 162 2.80 -10.14 -6.15
CA TYR A 162 3.53 -11.18 -6.89
C TYR A 162 4.85 -10.64 -7.46
N VAL A 163 5.51 -9.81 -6.70
CA VAL A 163 6.83 -9.25 -6.98
C VAL A 163 7.82 -9.73 -5.92
N THR A 164 8.99 -10.16 -6.36
CA THR A 164 10.11 -10.51 -5.48
C THR A 164 10.83 -9.26 -5.00
N LYS A 165 11.73 -9.42 -4.03
CA LYS A 165 12.60 -8.31 -3.63
C LYS A 165 13.43 -7.79 -4.81
N ASN A 166 13.92 -8.69 -5.68
CA ASN A 166 14.67 -8.30 -6.87
C ASN A 166 13.83 -7.45 -7.82
N ASP A 167 12.57 -7.84 -8.06
CA ASP A 167 11.65 -7.06 -8.91
C ASP A 167 11.43 -5.65 -8.36
N ALA A 168 11.21 -5.56 -7.03
CA ALA A 168 11.02 -4.30 -6.33
C ALA A 168 12.26 -3.39 -6.38
N GLU A 169 13.46 -3.96 -6.23
CA GLU A 169 14.72 -3.23 -6.35
C GLU A 169 14.98 -2.72 -7.79
N HIS A 170 14.67 -3.52 -8.81
CA HIS A 170 14.80 -3.08 -10.21
C HIS A 170 13.85 -1.90 -10.51
N TYR A 171 12.62 -1.94 -10.00
CA TYR A 171 11.70 -0.82 -10.10
C TYR A 171 12.27 0.43 -9.39
N ALA A 172 12.75 0.28 -8.14
CA ALA A 172 13.30 1.39 -7.38
C ALA A 172 14.50 2.04 -8.09
N VAL A 173 15.44 1.23 -8.59
CA VAL A 173 16.61 1.71 -9.33
C VAL A 173 16.21 2.45 -10.60
N TRP A 174 15.18 2.02 -11.32
CA TRP A 174 14.66 2.70 -12.50
C TRP A 174 14.21 4.14 -12.20
N LEU A 175 13.73 4.42 -10.99
CA LEU A 175 13.36 5.76 -10.51
C LEU A 175 14.52 6.52 -9.84
N ASN A 176 15.73 5.95 -9.77
CA ASN A 176 16.82 6.44 -8.91
C ASN A 176 16.43 6.48 -7.41
N HIS A 177 15.61 5.51 -6.98
CA HIS A 177 15.16 5.30 -5.61
C HIS A 177 15.79 4.01 -5.04
N THR A 178 15.46 3.72 -3.78
CA THR A 178 15.74 2.44 -3.10
C THR A 178 14.50 1.95 -2.38
N LEU A 179 14.50 0.69 -1.95
CA LEU A 179 13.57 0.24 -0.92
C LEU A 179 13.93 0.86 0.42
N PRO A 180 12.97 1.11 1.33
CA PRO A 180 13.25 1.55 2.68
C PRO A 180 14.01 0.46 3.46
N SER A 181 14.85 0.85 4.38
CA SER A 181 15.26 -0.04 5.47
C SER A 181 14.10 -0.29 6.43
N GLU A 182 14.16 -1.36 7.24
CA GLU A 182 13.18 -1.61 8.29
C GLU A 182 13.04 -0.41 9.24
N LEU A 183 14.15 0.26 9.57
CA LEU A 183 14.13 1.44 10.43
C LEU A 183 13.41 2.63 9.81
N GLU A 184 13.69 2.94 8.54
CA GLU A 184 13.02 4.02 7.80
C GLU A 184 11.53 3.74 7.67
N TRP A 185 11.17 2.51 7.31
CA TRP A 185 9.79 2.10 7.14
C TRP A 185 9.00 2.23 8.45
N GLU A 186 9.54 1.67 9.56
CA GLU A 186 8.85 1.69 10.86
C GLU A 186 8.76 3.10 11.46
N TYR A 187 9.81 3.92 11.29
CA TYR A 187 9.77 5.32 11.68
C TYR A 187 8.66 6.09 10.95
N ALA A 188 8.56 5.88 9.64
CA ALA A 188 7.51 6.48 8.82
C ALA A 188 6.11 5.97 9.19
N ALA A 189 5.97 4.67 9.47
CA ALA A 189 4.69 4.06 9.86
C ALA A 189 4.19 4.56 11.22
N LYS A 190 5.08 4.65 12.21
CA LYS A 190 4.75 5.18 13.55
C LYS A 190 4.39 6.64 13.55
N ALA A 191 4.97 7.45 12.68
CA ALA A 191 4.64 8.85 12.45
C ALA A 191 4.45 9.66 13.76
N ASN A 192 5.38 9.49 14.70
CA ASN A 192 5.35 10.09 16.05
C ASN A 192 4.18 9.63 16.95
N ALA A 193 3.45 8.56 16.59
CA ALA A 193 2.46 7.99 17.50
C ALA A 193 3.13 7.50 18.80
N LEU A 194 2.48 7.77 19.93
CA LEU A 194 2.98 7.38 21.25
C LEU A 194 2.96 5.85 21.44
N HIS A 195 1.98 5.20 20.85
CA HIS A 195 1.78 3.76 20.96
C HIS A 195 1.40 3.15 19.61
N ASP A 196 1.83 1.92 19.40
CA ASP A 196 1.37 1.09 18.30
C ASP A 196 0.06 0.37 18.70
N VAL A 197 -0.64 -0.20 17.73
CA VAL A 197 -1.79 -1.08 18.01
C VAL A 197 -1.32 -2.28 18.84
N ALA A 198 -1.99 -2.60 19.92
CA ALA A 198 -1.64 -3.75 20.76
C ALA A 198 -1.89 -5.08 20.04
N LEU A 199 -1.23 -6.15 20.48
CA LEU A 199 -1.17 -7.43 19.76
C LEU A 199 -2.54 -8.02 19.41
N HIS A 200 -3.53 -7.87 20.20
CA HIS A 200 -4.87 -8.43 19.95
C HIS A 200 -5.94 -7.39 19.67
N ASP A 201 -5.51 -6.13 19.49
CA ASP A 201 -6.42 -5.07 19.10
C ASP A 201 -6.47 -4.95 17.58
N GLU A 202 -7.66 -4.71 17.06
CA GLU A 202 -7.86 -4.42 15.64
C GLU A 202 -7.70 -2.92 15.36
N PRO A 203 -7.13 -2.54 14.21
CA PRO A 203 -6.98 -1.14 13.84
C PRO A 203 -8.35 -0.55 13.43
N LYS A 204 -9.08 -0.05 14.41
CA LYS A 204 -10.41 0.56 14.28
C LYS A 204 -10.42 1.98 14.83
N ASN A 205 -11.27 2.81 14.26
CA ASN A 205 -11.51 4.17 14.76
C ASN A 205 -12.47 4.17 15.96
N ALA A 206 -12.75 5.36 16.52
CA ALA A 206 -13.61 5.53 17.69
C ALA A 206 -15.08 5.04 17.49
N VAL A 207 -15.50 4.85 16.24
CA VAL A 207 -16.82 4.27 15.90
C VAL A 207 -16.72 2.82 15.41
N HIS A 208 -15.66 2.14 15.80
CA HIS A 208 -15.38 0.72 15.53
C HIS A 208 -15.33 0.32 14.04
N ARG A 209 -15.01 1.26 13.15
CA ARG A 209 -14.79 0.97 11.72
C ARG A 209 -13.31 0.70 11.47
N PRO A 210 -12.96 -0.30 10.64
CA PRO A 210 -11.59 -0.53 10.22
C PRO A 210 -10.94 0.73 9.62
N ILE A 211 -9.67 0.96 9.95
CA ILE A 211 -8.86 2.05 9.41
C ILE A 211 -7.72 1.53 8.52
N ALA A 212 -7.76 0.26 8.18
CA ALA A 212 -6.83 -0.43 7.29
C ALA A 212 -7.55 -1.62 6.63
N ASN A 213 -6.97 -2.15 5.55
CA ASN A 213 -7.43 -3.39 4.93
C ASN A 213 -6.75 -4.60 5.59
N TYR A 214 -7.51 -5.38 6.31
CA TYR A 214 -7.09 -6.62 6.98
C TYR A 214 -8.26 -7.61 7.04
N TRP A 215 -8.02 -8.85 7.42
CA TRP A 215 -9.09 -9.86 7.57
C TRP A 215 -9.90 -9.62 8.85
N GLN A 216 -11.21 -9.40 8.70
CA GLN A 216 -12.13 -9.24 9.83
C GLN A 216 -13.03 -10.46 9.96
N GLY A 217 -12.92 -11.18 11.06
CA GLY A 217 -13.69 -12.40 11.34
C GLY A 217 -12.81 -13.61 11.55
N GLU A 218 -13.37 -14.80 11.37
CA GLU A 218 -12.71 -16.08 11.62
C GLU A 218 -11.83 -16.50 10.44
N PHE A 219 -10.53 -16.27 10.56
CA PHE A 219 -9.59 -16.67 9.52
C PHE A 219 -9.34 -18.18 9.51
N PRO A 220 -9.32 -18.85 8.36
CA PRO A 220 -9.56 -18.34 7.01
C PRO A 220 -11.00 -18.57 6.51
N PHE A 221 -11.94 -18.88 7.41
CA PHE A 221 -13.27 -19.39 7.07
C PHE A 221 -14.26 -18.30 6.71
N GLU A 222 -14.20 -17.16 7.39
CA GLU A 222 -15.13 -16.06 7.19
C GLU A 222 -14.42 -14.70 7.25
N ASN A 223 -14.44 -13.96 6.15
CA ASN A 223 -14.09 -12.54 6.17
C ASN A 223 -15.37 -11.69 6.12
N LEU A 224 -15.62 -10.95 7.19
CA LEU A 224 -16.81 -10.09 7.33
C LEU A 224 -16.77 -8.87 6.41
N ASN A 225 -15.64 -8.56 5.79
CA ASN A 225 -15.43 -7.43 4.87
C ASN A 225 -15.94 -6.08 5.43
N GLN A 226 -15.76 -5.83 6.72
CA GLN A 226 -16.19 -4.59 7.37
C GLN A 226 -15.43 -3.37 6.80
N ASP A 227 -14.26 -3.59 6.26
CA ASP A 227 -13.45 -2.62 5.52
C ASP A 227 -13.88 -2.43 4.07
N GLN A 228 -14.85 -3.23 3.58
CA GLN A 228 -15.44 -3.26 2.24
C GLN A 228 -14.55 -3.91 1.16
N PHE A 229 -13.50 -4.63 1.56
CA PHE A 229 -12.61 -5.33 0.63
C PHE A 229 -12.46 -6.81 1.03
N LYS A 230 -12.57 -7.70 0.05
CA LYS A 230 -12.34 -9.14 0.23
C LYS A 230 -10.88 -9.52 -0.02
N ASP A 231 -10.18 -8.72 -0.79
CA ASP A 231 -8.79 -8.87 -1.23
C ASP A 231 -8.11 -7.50 -1.07
N VAL A 232 -7.06 -7.20 -1.82
CA VAL A 232 -6.41 -5.89 -1.75
C VAL A 232 -7.39 -4.74 -2.04
N ALA A 233 -7.23 -3.65 -1.33
CA ALA A 233 -7.88 -2.38 -1.62
C ALA A 233 -7.05 -1.57 -2.63
N PRO A 234 -7.64 -0.71 -3.47
CA PRO A 234 -6.90 0.37 -4.11
C PRO A 234 -6.14 1.19 -3.07
N VAL A 235 -4.93 1.63 -3.39
CA VAL A 235 -4.11 2.39 -2.44
C VAL A 235 -4.79 3.68 -1.99
N GLY A 236 -4.59 4.06 -0.73
CA GLY A 236 -5.14 5.29 -0.17
C GLY A 236 -6.64 5.27 0.10
N CYS A 237 -7.24 4.09 0.29
CA CYS A 237 -8.66 3.97 0.68
C CYS A 237 -8.90 4.28 2.16
N PHE A 238 -7.89 4.19 2.99
CA PHE A 238 -7.97 4.40 4.44
C PHE A 238 -7.30 5.71 4.85
N PRO A 239 -7.58 6.24 6.06
CA PRO A 239 -6.96 7.46 6.55
C PRO A 239 -5.44 7.38 6.58
N ALA A 240 -4.77 8.45 6.16
CA ALA A 240 -3.33 8.57 6.30
C ALA A 240 -2.89 8.69 7.77
N ASN A 241 -1.68 8.25 8.08
CA ASN A 241 -1.04 8.52 9.36
C ASN A 241 -0.63 10.00 9.49
N HIS A 242 -0.04 10.40 10.62
CA HIS A 242 0.36 11.79 10.88
C HIS A 242 1.42 12.32 9.88
N PHE A 243 2.20 11.44 9.27
CA PHE A 243 3.13 11.80 8.20
C PHE A 243 2.49 11.81 6.81
N LYS A 244 1.16 11.66 6.72
CA LYS A 244 0.37 11.65 5.47
C LYS A 244 0.70 10.44 4.56
N LEU A 245 1.09 9.34 5.15
CA LEU A 245 1.32 8.07 4.48
C LEU A 245 0.08 7.20 4.62
N TYR A 246 -0.29 6.55 3.54
CA TYR A 246 -1.45 5.66 3.45
C TYR A 246 -0.99 4.21 3.54
N ASP A 247 -1.89 3.34 4.00
CA ASP A 247 -1.76 1.88 3.97
C ASP A 247 -0.45 1.35 4.61
N MET A 248 0.07 2.09 5.63
CA MET A 248 1.25 1.64 6.38
C MET A 248 0.98 0.42 7.27
N ILE A 249 -0.27 0.00 7.39
CA ILE A 249 -0.70 -1.23 8.05
C ILE A 249 -1.79 -1.89 7.22
N GLY A 250 -1.75 -3.23 7.08
CA GLY A 250 -2.67 -3.98 6.24
C GLY A 250 -2.36 -3.86 4.74
N ASN A 251 -3.32 -4.10 3.90
CA ASN A 251 -3.31 -4.14 2.45
C ASN A 251 -2.29 -5.14 1.88
N VAL A 252 -1.02 -4.76 1.68
CA VAL A 252 0.04 -5.70 1.33
C VAL A 252 1.25 -5.51 2.25
N TRP A 253 1.95 -6.61 2.57
CA TRP A 253 3.28 -6.55 3.15
C TRP A 253 4.21 -5.79 2.21
N GLU A 254 5.19 -5.10 2.78
CA GLU A 254 6.11 -4.28 2.00
C GLU A 254 7.56 -4.70 2.19
N TRP A 255 8.25 -4.92 1.06
CA TRP A 255 9.67 -5.23 1.04
C TRP A 255 10.53 -4.13 1.66
N THR A 256 11.56 -4.55 2.40
CA THR A 256 12.63 -3.67 2.88
C THR A 256 14.00 -4.13 2.40
N THR A 257 15.02 -3.28 2.57
CA THR A 257 16.42 -3.66 2.32
C THR A 257 17.05 -4.48 3.45
N SER A 258 16.36 -4.58 4.61
CA SER A 258 16.92 -5.19 5.81
C SER A 258 16.85 -6.71 5.77
N SER A 259 17.98 -7.39 5.97
CA SER A 259 18.00 -8.85 6.14
C SER A 259 17.29 -9.24 7.44
N TYR A 260 16.56 -10.35 7.42
CA TYR A 260 15.94 -10.91 8.61
C TYR A 260 16.94 -11.79 9.38
N ASN A 261 17.36 -11.33 10.54
CA ASN A 261 18.34 -12.02 11.38
C ASN A 261 17.74 -12.58 12.69
N GLY A 262 16.41 -12.79 12.72
CA GLY A 262 15.68 -13.19 13.91
C GLY A 262 15.09 -12.00 14.68
N PRO A 263 14.70 -12.19 15.96
CA PRO A 263 14.15 -11.14 16.79
C PRO A 263 15.09 -9.94 16.94
N HIS A 264 14.52 -8.76 17.21
CA HIS A 264 15.30 -7.54 17.48
C HIS A 264 16.22 -7.68 18.69
N ASP A 265 15.82 -8.49 19.67
CA ASP A 265 16.62 -8.78 20.86
C ASP A 265 17.19 -10.19 20.79
N GLN A 266 18.53 -10.30 20.75
CA GLN A 266 19.24 -11.57 20.64
C GLN A 266 19.23 -12.41 21.93
N HIS A 267 18.60 -11.91 23.01
CA HIS A 267 18.53 -12.65 24.28
C HIS A 267 17.50 -13.79 24.28
N MET A 268 16.72 -13.95 23.23
CA MET A 268 15.84 -15.10 23.04
C MET A 268 16.64 -16.27 22.43
N GLY A 269 17.44 -16.93 23.27
CA GLY A 269 18.45 -17.93 22.91
C GLY A 269 17.98 -19.19 22.15
N ASP A 270 16.68 -19.39 21.95
CA ASP A 270 16.15 -20.62 21.34
C ASP A 270 16.04 -20.57 19.80
N TYR A 271 16.11 -19.39 19.19
CA TYR A 271 16.06 -19.29 17.72
C TYR A 271 17.37 -19.65 17.03
N GLN A 272 18.48 -19.75 17.75
CA GLN A 272 19.76 -20.18 17.15
C GLN A 272 19.71 -21.64 16.69
N HIS A 273 18.89 -22.50 17.29
CA HIS A 273 18.73 -23.89 16.87
C HIS A 273 18.02 -24.02 15.50
N LEU A 274 17.17 -23.06 15.11
CA LEU A 274 16.54 -23.03 13.78
C LEU A 274 17.51 -22.59 12.68
N ARG A 275 18.57 -21.87 13.00
CA ARG A 275 19.64 -21.47 12.06
C ARG A 275 20.46 -22.66 11.52
N HIS A 276 20.50 -23.78 12.22
CA HIS A 276 21.28 -24.96 11.80
C HIS A 276 20.51 -25.93 10.89
N GLN A 277 19.22 -25.75 10.70
CA GLN A 277 18.47 -26.47 9.70
C GLN A 277 18.41 -25.66 8.40
N LYS A 278 19.41 -25.88 7.55
CA LYS A 278 19.39 -25.70 6.11
C LYS A 278 18.23 -24.88 5.53
N ILE A 279 18.31 -23.57 5.54
CA ILE A 279 17.68 -22.80 4.48
C ILE A 279 18.71 -21.79 4.01
N GLN A 280 19.34 -22.07 2.89
CA GLN A 280 20.27 -21.18 2.20
C GLN A 280 19.53 -20.02 1.49
N ALA A 281 18.23 -19.92 1.60
CA ALA A 281 17.48 -18.79 1.09
C ALA A 281 17.77 -17.55 1.95
N GLN A 282 18.24 -16.48 1.32
CA GLN A 282 18.36 -15.20 1.98
C GLN A 282 16.94 -14.67 2.28
N THR A 283 16.67 -14.41 3.54
CA THR A 283 15.39 -13.83 3.96
C THR A 283 15.55 -12.35 4.33
N PHE A 284 14.57 -11.56 3.95
CA PHE A 284 14.51 -10.14 4.23
C PHE A 284 13.28 -9.80 5.05
N VAL A 285 13.33 -8.66 5.72
CA VAL A 285 12.20 -8.17 6.49
C VAL A 285 11.16 -7.56 5.56
N ILE A 286 9.91 -8.02 5.70
CA ILE A 286 8.73 -7.34 5.18
C ILE A 286 7.96 -6.71 6.33
N LYS A 287 7.27 -5.58 6.07
CA LYS A 287 6.63 -4.73 7.09
C LYS A 287 5.15 -4.51 6.82
N GLY A 288 4.39 -4.19 7.88
CA GLY A 288 3.05 -3.61 7.84
C GLY A 288 1.88 -4.58 7.93
N GLY A 289 2.07 -5.85 7.59
CA GLY A 289 0.96 -6.80 7.46
C GLY A 289 0.25 -6.72 6.12
N SER A 290 -0.82 -7.47 5.95
CA SER A 290 -1.59 -7.50 4.71
C SER A 290 -3.07 -7.75 4.95
N PHE A 291 -3.86 -7.74 3.88
CA PHE A 291 -5.28 -8.12 3.88
C PHE A 291 -5.56 -9.53 4.41
N LEU A 292 -4.56 -10.40 4.48
CA LEU A 292 -4.64 -11.74 5.07
C LEU A 292 -4.34 -11.77 6.57
N CYS A 293 -3.91 -10.67 7.18
CA CYS A 293 -3.65 -10.62 8.60
C CYS A 293 -4.98 -10.53 9.38
N ALA A 294 -5.16 -11.42 10.35
CA ALA A 294 -6.36 -11.56 11.16
C ALA A 294 -6.03 -11.61 12.65
N ASN A 295 -6.91 -11.13 13.48
CA ASN A 295 -6.69 -11.11 14.94
C ASN A 295 -6.51 -12.50 15.56
N ASN A 296 -7.16 -13.51 15.02
CA ASN A 296 -7.11 -14.90 15.48
C ASN A 296 -6.01 -15.76 14.83
N TYR A 297 -5.25 -15.21 13.85
CA TYR A 297 -4.23 -15.99 13.13
C TYR A 297 -2.89 -15.27 13.07
N CYS A 298 -2.81 -14.15 12.37
CA CYS A 298 -1.61 -13.36 12.15
C CYS A 298 -1.93 -11.89 12.41
N ALA A 299 -1.97 -11.48 13.68
CA ALA A 299 -2.34 -10.13 14.07
C ALA A 299 -1.18 -9.14 13.81
N ARG A 300 -0.65 -9.09 12.56
CA ARG A 300 0.52 -8.28 12.20
C ARG A 300 0.18 -6.99 11.43
N PHE A 301 -1.00 -6.44 11.60
CA PHE A 301 -1.43 -5.16 11.06
C PHE A 301 -1.01 -3.99 11.98
N ARG A 302 0.31 -3.80 12.20
CA ARG A 302 0.89 -2.79 13.09
C ARG A 302 2.17 -2.21 12.49
N ALA A 303 2.54 -1.00 12.90
CA ALA A 303 3.78 -0.38 12.46
C ALA A 303 5.03 -1.17 12.88
N SER A 304 5.01 -1.79 14.06
CA SER A 304 6.12 -2.66 14.54
C SER A 304 6.17 -4.03 13.85
N SER A 305 5.12 -4.42 13.15
CA SER A 305 5.04 -5.75 12.54
C SER A 305 6.17 -6.00 11.54
N ARG A 306 6.74 -7.20 11.63
CA ARG A 306 7.82 -7.69 10.77
C ARG A 306 7.64 -9.17 10.50
N HIS A 307 8.07 -9.63 9.33
CA HIS A 307 8.05 -11.05 8.97
C HIS A 307 9.22 -11.38 8.06
N PRO A 308 9.84 -12.57 8.17
CA PRO A 308 10.82 -13.05 7.19
C PRO A 308 10.13 -13.41 5.88
N GLN A 309 10.70 -12.98 4.77
CA GLN A 309 10.27 -13.36 3.43
C GLN A 309 11.49 -13.74 2.60
N GLU A 310 11.42 -14.86 1.87
CA GLU A 310 12.44 -15.30 0.93
C GLU A 310 12.53 -14.31 -0.23
N LEU A 311 13.77 -13.93 -0.58
CA LEU A 311 14.02 -12.81 -1.53
C LEU A 311 13.48 -13.07 -2.94
N ASP A 312 13.38 -14.34 -3.35
CA ASP A 312 13.02 -14.81 -4.68
C ASP A 312 11.62 -15.45 -4.76
N LEU A 313 10.86 -15.44 -3.66
CA LEU A 313 9.50 -15.95 -3.61
C LEU A 313 8.46 -14.85 -3.80
N ALA A 314 7.85 -14.81 -4.98
CA ALA A 314 6.71 -13.94 -5.27
C ALA A 314 5.44 -14.47 -4.61
N THR A 315 4.71 -13.61 -3.87
CA THR A 315 3.52 -14.03 -3.10
C THR A 315 2.32 -13.12 -3.34
N SER A 316 1.13 -13.64 -3.06
CA SER A 316 -0.15 -12.95 -3.30
C SER A 316 -0.39 -11.71 -2.44
N HIS A 317 0.41 -11.49 -1.40
CA HIS A 317 0.16 -10.47 -0.36
C HIS A 317 1.37 -9.59 -0.05
N VAL A 318 2.39 -9.60 -0.91
CA VAL A 318 3.61 -8.80 -0.77
C VAL A 318 3.77 -7.86 -1.96
N GLY A 319 3.92 -6.58 -1.65
CA GLY A 319 4.24 -5.48 -2.54
C GLY A 319 5.39 -4.65 -1.97
N PHE A 320 5.43 -3.36 -2.26
CA PHE A 320 6.49 -2.47 -1.78
C PHE A 320 6.15 -0.99 -1.98
N ARG A 321 6.90 -0.12 -1.33
CA ARG A 321 7.03 1.32 -1.61
C ARG A 321 8.51 1.70 -1.69
N THR A 322 8.81 2.86 -2.28
CA THR A 322 10.20 3.32 -2.45
C THR A 322 10.52 4.54 -1.60
N VAL A 323 11.83 4.76 -1.40
CA VAL A 323 12.38 5.94 -0.75
C VAL A 323 13.44 6.59 -1.62
N SER A 324 13.60 7.93 -1.50
CA SER A 324 14.70 8.69 -2.08
C SER A 324 15.39 9.49 -0.99
N LYS A 325 16.72 9.59 -1.08
CA LYS A 325 17.56 10.33 -0.14
C LYS A 325 18.06 11.67 -0.73
N GLU A 326 17.67 11.97 -1.97
CA GLU A 326 18.04 13.17 -2.71
C GLU A 326 16.89 14.16 -2.88
#